data_329a7f59b7d1fd5aac1742dc24faf26e
#
_entry.id   329a7f59b7d1fd5aac1742dc24faf26e
#
_cell.length_a   1.000
_cell.length_b   1.000
_cell.length_c   1.000
_cell.angle_alpha   90.00
_cell.angle_beta   90.00
_cell.angle_gamma   90.00
#
_symmetry.space_group_name_H-M   'P 1'
#
loop_
_entity.id
_entity.type
_entity.pdbx_description
1 polymer ?
#
loop_
_entity_poly.entity_id
_entity_poly.type
_entity_poly.pdbx_seq_one_letter_code
_entity_poly.pdbx_strand_id
1 'polypeptide(L)'
;MLMCDGGCYDNFPWRSLEDNFHPDIIIGACCVDIKPKSLRNSSVIEQVMSLITKPTDFDLPEGRSVLIQREVDASVLDFKRASDIMSAGYNDAIAAMPEIRALVSRRMTEEDYDRRRREFLARYPKALMGEIEIKGLDENQTHIARNIMVMGHHSAKDTVPLTGDEISDNYLTMLANIPVKSEFPVFEYNDETERFDVTLPLSVKPNFDISIGGNISSTAFNQAYIGLEYGWWRHTGQTFNLDILLGPVYTMARLKGRTTLIHDTPIYFDYSYNFHIHNTLKGNFGNLTEVDNSEQMRMMENFVSLGVGTAFTRKSVADLTINGGRNSYSYEMAGYPKRQYTHFSYVSGGVSLERTSLNKPLFPTSGSRLVASGIYVYGRDERDSRDGIIYPEPEDRFSRIRQWWGVKAQWEQYFDVTNSGIFSWGYAIEGVYTNHPEFDSNEATMLSSPQYAPLLHSRMIYMPEFRANRYLGVGVMPTVRIIDNLYARLSVYAMWRDKFAGEVMHYMSDFSLIYHTPIGPVSLALTKYDFKSSKNMYLTFNFGYAIFGRKGLFY
;
A
#
# COMPACT_ATOMS: atom_id res chain seq x y z
N MET A 1 3.08 6.48 34.02
CA MET A 1 3.69 7.78 34.33
C MET A 1 3.13 8.81 33.37
N LEU A 2 2.57 9.93 33.85
CA LEU A 2 2.14 11.01 32.96
C LEU A 2 3.38 11.82 32.57
N MET A 3 3.59 11.97 31.24
CA MET A 3 4.68 12.78 30.69
C MET A 3 4.09 13.99 29.99
N CYS A 4 4.79 15.10 29.98
CA CYS A 4 4.47 16.29 29.21
C CYS A 4 5.69 16.73 28.40
N ASP A 5 5.47 17.60 27.42
CA ASP A 5 6.53 18.22 26.65
C ASP A 5 7.50 18.99 27.57
N GLY A 6 8.80 18.80 27.37
CA GLY A 6 9.85 19.48 28.14
C GLY A 6 9.76 21.00 28.07
N GLY A 7 9.23 21.53 26.98
CA GLY A 7 8.97 22.96 26.80
C GLY A 7 7.95 23.54 27.79
N CYS A 8 7.08 22.71 28.38
CA CYS A 8 6.22 23.15 29.46
C CYS A 8 7.03 23.53 30.74
N TYR A 9 8.22 22.95 30.85
CA TYR A 9 9.09 23.14 32.01
C TYR A 9 10.18 24.19 31.77
N ASP A 10 10.85 24.10 30.64
CA ASP A 10 11.88 25.05 30.22
C ASP A 10 12.09 24.97 28.69
N ASN A 11 11.78 26.04 27.99
CA ASN A 11 11.93 26.14 26.54
C ASN A 11 13.34 26.55 26.09
N PHE A 12 14.21 26.94 27.03
CA PHE A 12 15.58 27.36 26.74
C PHE A 12 16.53 26.89 27.86
N PRO A 13 16.77 25.57 28.00
CA PRO A 13 17.35 24.92 29.18
C PRO A 13 18.87 25.10 29.28
N TRP A 14 19.38 26.32 29.17
CA TRP A 14 20.81 26.59 29.20
C TRP A 14 21.43 26.33 30.59
N ARG A 15 20.66 26.53 31.69
CA ARG A 15 21.13 26.21 33.03
C ARG A 15 21.35 24.72 33.22
N SER A 16 20.42 23.91 32.75
CA SER A 16 20.57 22.46 32.77
C SER A 16 21.76 21.98 31.92
N LEU A 17 22.02 22.66 30.77
CA LEU A 17 23.21 22.40 29.94
C LEU A 17 24.48 22.76 30.72
N GLU A 18 24.50 23.91 31.41
CA GLU A 18 25.65 24.35 32.21
C GLU A 18 25.92 23.39 33.38
N ASP A 19 24.90 23.06 34.14
CA ASP A 19 25.00 22.24 35.35
C ASP A 19 25.47 20.80 35.04
N ASN A 20 25.07 20.23 33.94
CA ASN A 20 25.39 18.84 33.59
C ASN A 20 26.63 18.69 32.71
N PHE A 21 26.95 19.66 31.86
CA PHE A 21 28.01 19.51 30.85
C PHE A 21 29.16 20.51 31.00
N HIS A 22 29.03 21.56 31.83
CA HIS A 22 30.04 22.58 32.05
C HIS A 22 30.72 23.11 30.79
N PRO A 23 29.97 23.60 29.78
CA PRO A 23 30.52 24.01 28.50
C PRO A 23 31.39 25.26 28.64
N ASP A 24 32.48 25.35 27.89
CA ASP A 24 33.33 26.53 27.83
C ASP A 24 32.55 27.73 27.26
N ILE A 25 31.70 27.48 26.27
CA ILE A 25 30.94 28.48 25.52
C ILE A 25 29.50 27.95 25.28
N ILE A 26 28.53 28.82 25.38
CA ILE A 26 27.11 28.54 25.11
C ILE A 26 26.67 29.34 23.90
N ILE A 27 26.13 28.66 22.87
CA ILE A 27 25.49 29.30 21.73
C ILE A 27 23.99 29.00 21.84
N GLY A 28 23.19 30.04 22.10
CA GLY A 28 21.73 29.95 22.19
C GLY A 28 21.09 30.36 20.87
N ALA A 29 20.10 29.58 20.40
CA ALA A 29 19.25 29.97 19.27
C ALA A 29 17.79 30.10 19.76
N CYS A 30 17.18 31.25 19.54
CA CYS A 30 15.84 31.57 20.01
C CYS A 30 14.97 32.10 18.86
N CYS A 31 13.82 31.46 18.65
CA CYS A 31 12.85 31.83 17.61
C CYS A 31 11.62 32.55 18.16
N VAL A 32 11.61 32.96 19.43
CA VAL A 32 10.48 33.60 20.08
C VAL A 32 10.84 35.01 20.51
N ASP A 33 9.81 35.85 20.73
CA ASP A 33 9.98 37.14 21.34
C ASP A 33 10.27 36.96 22.83
N ILE A 34 11.42 37.44 23.28
CA ILE A 34 11.82 37.39 24.70
C ILE A 34 10.97 38.36 25.56
N LYS A 35 10.33 39.35 24.94
CA LYS A 35 9.47 40.31 25.66
C LYS A 35 8.09 39.68 25.91
N PRO A 36 7.60 39.69 27.15
CA PRO A 36 6.29 39.13 27.46
C PRO A 36 5.19 39.90 26.72
N LYS A 37 4.51 39.22 25.79
CA LYS A 37 3.33 39.76 25.11
C LYS A 37 2.16 39.88 26.09
N SER A 38 1.39 40.98 26.01
CA SER A 38 0.16 41.14 26.77
C SER A 38 -0.87 40.08 26.31
N LEU A 39 -1.30 39.22 27.23
CA LEU A 39 -2.28 38.17 26.95
C LEU A 39 -3.72 38.67 26.73
N ARG A 40 -3.96 40.01 26.83
CA ARG A 40 -5.31 40.59 26.68
C ARG A 40 -6.01 40.31 25.37
N ASN A 41 -5.25 40.11 24.28
CA ASN A 41 -5.77 39.88 22.93
C ASN A 41 -5.38 38.48 22.40
N SER A 42 -4.87 37.62 23.26
CA SER A 42 -4.47 36.25 22.87
C SER A 42 -5.66 35.31 22.80
N SER A 43 -5.54 34.26 22.00
CA SER A 43 -6.53 33.18 21.92
C SER A 43 -6.66 32.46 23.29
N VAL A 44 -7.80 31.84 23.54
CA VAL A 44 -8.03 31.05 24.77
C VAL A 44 -6.97 29.98 24.95
N ILE A 45 -6.51 29.38 23.86
CA ILE A 45 -5.46 28.34 23.87
C ILE A 45 -4.13 28.95 24.35
N GLU A 46 -3.73 30.11 23.83
CA GLU A 46 -2.51 30.81 24.27
C GLU A 46 -2.56 31.20 25.75
N GLN A 47 -3.72 31.66 26.21
CA GLN A 47 -3.93 31.97 27.64
C GLN A 47 -3.80 30.73 28.51
N VAL A 48 -4.40 29.61 28.11
CA VAL A 48 -4.27 28.33 28.83
C VAL A 48 -2.83 27.81 28.80
N MET A 49 -2.16 27.88 27.65
CA MET A 49 -0.74 27.47 27.52
C MET A 49 0.17 28.31 28.42
N SER A 50 -0.07 29.61 28.56
CA SER A 50 0.72 30.48 29.42
C SER A 50 0.55 30.16 30.92
N LEU A 51 -0.55 29.50 31.32
CA LEU A 51 -0.76 29.04 32.68
C LEU A 51 -0.05 27.72 32.99
N ILE A 52 0.24 26.94 31.96
CA ILE A 52 0.85 25.60 32.08
C ILE A 52 2.37 25.69 31.96
N THR A 53 2.90 26.63 31.13
CA THR A 53 4.33 26.79 30.90
C THR A 53 5.00 27.68 31.96
N LYS A 54 6.18 27.24 32.39
CA LYS A 54 7.01 28.10 33.28
C LYS A 54 7.65 29.23 32.45
N PRO A 55 7.91 30.39 33.08
CA PRO A 55 8.69 31.46 32.46
C PRO A 55 10.07 30.94 32.06
N THR A 56 10.46 31.17 30.82
CA THR A 56 11.76 30.76 30.27
C THR A 56 12.82 31.83 30.59
N ASP A 57 13.98 31.42 31.06
CA ASP A 57 15.14 32.27 31.33
C ASP A 57 16.06 32.30 30.08
N PHE A 58 16.20 33.48 29.49
CA PHE A 58 17.06 33.70 28.31
C PHE A 58 18.37 34.42 28.68
N ASP A 59 18.63 34.69 29.97
CA ASP A 59 19.79 35.44 30.42
C ASP A 59 21.04 34.53 30.41
N LEU A 60 21.71 34.45 29.28
CA LEU A 60 22.94 33.70 29.10
C LEU A 60 24.13 34.32 29.85
N PRO A 61 25.16 33.54 30.28
CA PRO A 61 26.35 34.05 30.94
C PRO A 61 27.14 35.04 30.07
N GLU A 62 27.44 36.22 30.59
CA GLU A 62 28.23 37.22 29.89
C GLU A 62 29.65 36.74 29.55
N GLY A 63 30.18 37.15 28.41
CA GLY A 63 31.55 36.91 27.99
C GLY A 63 31.89 35.52 27.50
N ARG A 64 30.97 34.53 27.62
CA ARG A 64 31.13 33.16 27.13
C ARG A 64 29.88 32.61 26.45
N SER A 65 29.03 33.49 25.98
CA SER A 65 27.82 33.06 25.27
C SER A 65 27.47 33.98 24.12
N VAL A 66 26.76 33.44 23.14
CA VAL A 66 26.18 34.17 21.98
C VAL A 66 24.73 33.77 21.85
N LEU A 67 23.82 34.76 21.85
CA LEU A 67 22.40 34.55 21.61
C LEU A 67 22.03 34.97 20.19
N ILE A 68 21.61 34.01 19.38
CA ILE A 68 21.06 34.25 18.06
C ILE A 68 19.54 34.28 18.21
N GLN A 69 18.94 35.45 18.07
CA GLN A 69 17.51 35.63 18.28
C GLN A 69 16.83 36.20 17.03
N ARG A 70 15.70 35.61 16.70
CA ARG A 70 14.77 36.13 15.68
C ARG A 70 13.34 35.94 16.13
N GLU A 71 12.57 36.99 16.13
CA GLU A 71 11.12 36.88 16.23
C GLU A 71 10.58 36.34 14.89
N VAL A 72 9.89 35.20 14.93
CA VAL A 72 9.29 34.56 13.76
C VAL A 72 7.80 34.77 13.80
N ASP A 73 7.26 35.52 12.85
CA ASP A 73 5.82 35.70 12.66
C ASP A 73 5.21 34.50 11.94
N ALA A 74 5.12 33.38 12.65
CA ALA A 74 4.53 32.14 12.16
C ALA A 74 3.87 31.39 13.33
N SER A 75 2.78 30.68 13.06
CA SER A 75 2.21 29.77 14.05
C SER A 75 3.08 28.51 14.20
N VAL A 76 2.98 27.84 15.36
CA VAL A 76 3.74 26.60 15.67
C VAL A 76 3.50 25.48 14.63
N LEU A 77 2.37 25.52 13.91
CA LEU A 77 1.99 24.53 12.88
C LEU A 77 2.13 25.04 11.44
N ASP A 78 2.77 26.19 11.24
CA ASP A 78 2.96 26.77 9.90
C ASP A 78 4.17 26.17 9.17
N PHE A 79 4.09 24.90 8.81
CA PHE A 79 5.14 24.18 8.10
C PHE A 79 5.33 24.65 6.65
N LYS A 80 4.40 25.41 6.07
CA LYS A 80 4.51 25.91 4.69
C LYS A 80 5.65 26.91 4.52
N ARG A 81 5.97 27.64 5.58
CA ARG A 81 7.04 28.65 5.61
C ARG A 81 8.37 28.12 6.14
N ALA A 82 8.48 26.79 6.36
CA ALA A 82 9.68 26.19 6.96
C ALA A 82 10.98 26.55 6.18
N SER A 83 10.96 26.53 4.84
CA SER A 83 12.12 26.89 4.03
C SER A 83 12.59 28.35 4.24
N ASP A 84 11.65 29.27 4.31
CA ASP A 84 11.94 30.70 4.52
C ASP A 84 12.48 30.94 5.93
N ILE A 85 11.89 30.29 6.94
CA ILE A 85 12.30 30.37 8.34
C ILE A 85 13.71 29.79 8.51
N MET A 86 14.01 28.64 7.91
CA MET A 86 15.34 28.03 7.92
C MET A 86 16.39 28.94 7.26
N SER A 87 16.07 29.53 6.11
CA SER A 87 16.96 30.47 5.42
C SER A 87 17.24 31.72 6.23
N ALA A 88 16.22 32.26 6.91
CA ALA A 88 16.35 33.39 7.80
C ALA A 88 17.27 33.07 8.99
N GLY A 89 17.04 31.94 9.68
CA GLY A 89 17.88 31.48 10.80
C GLY A 89 19.33 31.21 10.40
N TYR A 90 19.54 30.66 9.20
CA TYR A 90 20.89 30.47 8.64
C TYR A 90 21.61 31.82 8.46
N ASN A 91 20.93 32.82 7.90
CA ASN A 91 21.51 34.15 7.69
C ASN A 91 21.84 34.83 9.04
N ASP A 92 21.01 34.67 10.07
CA ASP A 92 21.26 35.18 11.41
C ASP A 92 22.49 34.51 12.04
N ALA A 93 22.59 33.19 11.90
CA ALA A 93 23.76 32.45 12.37
C ALA A 93 25.05 32.89 11.65
N ILE A 94 25.02 33.15 10.33
CA ILE A 94 26.17 33.69 9.58
C ILE A 94 26.54 35.10 10.07
N ALA A 95 25.54 35.93 10.37
CA ALA A 95 25.79 37.28 10.91
C ALA A 95 26.45 37.25 12.30
N ALA A 96 26.10 36.24 13.14
CA ALA A 96 26.71 36.04 14.46
C ALA A 96 28.09 35.33 14.42
N MET A 97 28.51 34.80 13.27
CA MET A 97 29.78 34.06 13.14
C MET A 97 31.04 34.80 13.58
N PRO A 98 31.19 36.12 13.36
CA PRO A 98 32.38 36.86 13.85
C PRO A 98 32.50 36.78 15.39
N GLU A 99 31.38 36.94 16.10
CA GLU A 99 31.31 36.88 17.57
C GLU A 99 31.58 35.47 18.06
N ILE A 100 30.95 34.47 17.44
CA ILE A 100 31.18 33.04 17.75
C ILE A 100 32.66 32.69 17.53
N ARG A 101 33.26 33.17 16.42
CA ARG A 101 34.69 32.91 16.12
C ARG A 101 35.64 33.57 17.12
N ALA A 102 35.25 34.68 17.70
CA ALA A 102 36.04 35.35 18.72
C ALA A 102 36.11 34.57 20.04
N LEU A 103 35.00 33.86 20.37
CA LEU A 103 34.91 33.04 21.58
C LEU A 103 35.50 31.63 21.37
N VAL A 104 35.36 31.05 20.18
CA VAL A 104 35.82 29.67 19.88
C VAL A 104 37.28 29.69 19.46
N SER A 105 38.17 29.39 20.39
CA SER A 105 39.61 29.34 20.14
C SER A 105 40.13 28.00 19.59
N ARG A 106 39.46 26.90 19.88
CA ARG A 106 39.83 25.56 19.41
C ARG A 106 39.18 25.23 18.07
N ARG A 107 39.98 24.69 17.19
CA ARG A 107 39.53 24.17 15.88
C ARG A 107 39.87 22.71 15.79
N MET A 108 38.96 21.93 15.23
CA MET A 108 39.12 20.51 14.97
C MET A 108 39.14 20.31 13.45
N THR A 109 40.00 19.45 12.95
CA THR A 109 39.96 19.02 11.56
C THR A 109 38.76 18.08 11.35
N GLU A 110 38.28 17.96 10.13
CA GLU A 110 37.21 17.03 9.79
C GLU A 110 37.60 15.59 10.12
N GLU A 111 38.86 15.22 9.87
CA GLU A 111 39.42 13.90 10.21
C GLU A 111 39.39 13.61 11.72
N ASP A 112 39.73 14.60 12.54
CA ASP A 112 39.69 14.48 14.01
C ASP A 112 38.26 14.39 14.53
N TYR A 113 37.33 15.15 13.92
CA TYR A 113 35.92 15.06 14.24
C TYR A 113 35.36 13.67 13.92
N ASP A 114 35.64 13.16 12.72
CA ASP A 114 35.19 11.84 12.30
C ASP A 114 35.81 10.72 13.12
N ARG A 115 37.07 10.87 13.52
CA ARG A 115 37.73 9.92 14.42
C ARG A 115 37.01 9.89 15.78
N ARG A 116 36.78 11.03 16.41
CA ARG A 116 36.09 11.12 17.70
C ARG A 116 34.68 10.57 17.63
N ARG A 117 33.99 10.85 16.54
CA ARG A 117 32.64 10.32 16.29
C ARG A 117 32.65 8.79 16.19
N ARG A 118 33.60 8.21 15.45
CA ARG A 118 33.76 6.76 15.36
C ARG A 118 34.11 6.14 16.72
N GLU A 119 35.01 6.75 17.48
CA GLU A 119 35.35 6.30 18.82
C GLU A 119 34.17 6.39 19.80
N PHE A 120 33.34 7.42 19.70
CA PHE A 120 32.13 7.54 20.49
C PHE A 120 31.10 6.45 20.09
N LEU A 121 30.84 6.28 18.82
CA LEU A 121 29.93 5.25 18.33
C LEU A 121 30.39 3.83 18.63
N ALA A 122 31.72 3.61 18.66
CA ALA A 122 32.29 2.30 19.04
C ALA A 122 32.04 1.94 20.52
N ARG A 123 31.82 2.93 21.37
CA ARG A 123 31.51 2.74 22.80
C ARG A 123 30.00 2.56 23.04
N TYR A 124 29.17 2.79 22.00
CA TYR A 124 27.75 2.60 22.14
C TYR A 124 27.42 1.12 22.38
N PRO A 125 26.58 0.79 23.36
CA PRO A 125 26.23 -0.60 23.57
C PRO A 125 25.56 -1.14 22.31
N LYS A 126 25.94 -2.34 21.90
CA LYS A 126 25.27 -3.02 20.80
C LYS A 126 23.81 -3.21 21.18
N ALA A 127 22.89 -2.94 20.26
CA ALA A 127 21.46 -3.18 20.47
C ALA A 127 21.16 -4.70 20.44
N LEU A 128 21.67 -5.40 21.46
CA LEU A 128 21.43 -6.82 21.69
C LEU A 128 20.32 -6.95 22.73
N MET A 129 19.35 -7.83 22.44
CA MET A 129 18.18 -8.01 23.29
C MET A 129 18.43 -9.08 24.36
N GLY A 130 17.97 -8.76 25.56
CA GLY A 130 17.94 -9.66 26.71
C GLY A 130 16.60 -10.36 26.84
N GLU A 131 15.95 -10.20 27.99
CA GLU A 131 14.65 -10.79 28.27
C GLU A 131 13.54 -10.02 27.54
N ILE A 132 12.55 -10.76 27.01
CA ILE A 132 11.35 -10.19 26.39
C ILE A 132 10.16 -10.50 27.29
N GLU A 133 9.63 -9.47 27.95
CA GLU A 133 8.43 -9.54 28.78
C GLU A 133 7.23 -9.05 27.99
N ILE A 134 6.15 -9.85 27.96
CA ILE A 134 4.88 -9.48 27.29
C ILE A 134 3.82 -9.30 28.36
N LYS A 135 3.17 -8.13 28.39
CA LYS A 135 2.12 -7.77 29.34
C LYS A 135 0.78 -7.57 28.63
N GLY A 136 -0.32 -7.89 29.34
CA GLY A 136 -1.69 -7.60 28.88
C GLY A 136 -2.36 -8.68 28.02
N LEU A 137 -1.73 -9.84 27.84
CA LEU A 137 -2.27 -11.02 27.17
C LEU A 137 -2.46 -12.18 28.14
N ASP A 138 -3.31 -13.15 27.77
CA ASP A 138 -3.40 -14.41 28.50
C ASP A 138 -2.15 -15.29 28.26
N GLU A 139 -2.03 -16.40 29.02
CA GLU A 139 -0.85 -17.27 28.99
C GLU A 139 -0.58 -17.85 27.59
N ASN A 140 -1.64 -18.34 26.89
CA ASN A 140 -1.52 -18.90 25.55
C ASN A 140 -1.15 -17.84 24.52
N GLN A 141 -1.80 -16.67 24.59
CA GLN A 141 -1.52 -15.53 23.73
C GLN A 141 -0.10 -15.00 23.92
N THR A 142 0.35 -14.94 25.18
CA THR A 142 1.71 -14.56 25.53
C THR A 142 2.74 -15.52 24.93
N HIS A 143 2.49 -16.83 25.04
CA HIS A 143 3.37 -17.85 24.44
C HIS A 143 3.49 -17.68 22.91
N ILE A 144 2.37 -17.45 22.22
CA ILE A 144 2.34 -17.24 20.78
C ILE A 144 3.08 -15.96 20.39
N ALA A 145 2.78 -14.84 21.05
CA ALA A 145 3.44 -13.58 20.78
C ALA A 145 4.95 -13.67 21.02
N ARG A 146 5.38 -14.35 22.09
CA ARG A 146 6.79 -14.60 22.38
C ARG A 146 7.47 -15.42 21.30
N ASN A 147 6.84 -16.48 20.78
CA ASN A 147 7.42 -17.31 19.72
C ASN A 147 7.65 -16.48 18.44
N ILE A 148 6.72 -15.55 18.10
CA ILE A 148 6.93 -14.66 16.96
C ILE A 148 8.08 -13.68 17.25
N MET A 149 8.17 -13.15 18.46
CA MET A 149 9.22 -12.18 18.83
C MET A 149 10.62 -12.76 18.79
N VAL A 150 10.78 -14.06 19.04
CA VAL A 150 12.06 -14.78 18.97
C VAL A 150 12.23 -15.59 17.68
N MET A 151 11.43 -15.31 16.65
CA MET A 151 11.49 -16.02 15.37
C MET A 151 12.89 -15.94 14.76
N GLY A 152 13.42 -17.08 14.30
CA GLY A 152 14.80 -17.22 13.81
C GLY A 152 15.80 -17.69 14.88
N HIS A 153 15.44 -17.70 16.18
CA HIS A 153 16.29 -18.10 17.31
C HIS A 153 15.62 -19.17 18.18
N HIS A 154 15.17 -20.26 17.56
CA HIS A 154 14.36 -21.29 18.25
C HIS A 154 15.13 -22.38 18.94
N SER A 155 16.44 -22.42 18.80
CA SER A 155 17.23 -23.44 19.46
C SER A 155 17.62 -22.97 20.87
N ALA A 156 17.32 -23.78 21.88
CA ALA A 156 17.87 -23.61 23.23
C ALA A 156 19.41 -23.62 23.25
N LYS A 157 20.07 -23.81 22.09
CA LYS A 157 21.51 -23.74 21.87
C LYS A 157 21.95 -22.45 21.18
N ASP A 158 21.01 -21.59 20.72
CA ASP A 158 21.35 -20.31 20.11
C ASP A 158 21.81 -19.33 21.19
N THR A 159 23.13 -19.28 21.35
CA THR A 159 23.81 -18.36 22.30
C THR A 159 23.88 -16.93 21.74
N VAL A 160 23.46 -16.71 20.52
CA VAL A 160 23.48 -15.39 19.86
C VAL A 160 22.23 -14.62 20.23
N PRO A 161 22.34 -13.47 20.89
CA PRO A 161 21.17 -12.65 21.22
C PRO A 161 20.59 -12.00 19.96
N LEU A 162 19.27 -11.76 19.96
CA LEU A 162 18.59 -10.99 18.93
C LEU A 162 19.14 -9.57 18.83
N THR A 163 19.31 -9.10 17.62
CA THR A 163 19.69 -7.70 17.35
C THR A 163 18.45 -6.79 17.37
N GLY A 164 18.67 -5.47 17.49
CA GLY A 164 17.59 -4.49 17.43
C GLY A 164 16.78 -4.54 16.12
N ASP A 165 17.44 -4.83 14.99
CA ASP A 165 16.78 -4.96 13.69
C ASP A 165 15.89 -6.21 13.64
N GLU A 166 16.38 -7.35 14.13
CA GLU A 166 15.61 -8.60 14.19
C GLU A 166 14.39 -8.47 15.08
N ILE A 167 14.52 -7.85 16.26
CA ILE A 167 13.36 -7.64 17.14
C ILE A 167 12.34 -6.69 16.53
N SER A 168 12.79 -5.65 15.83
CA SER A 168 11.92 -4.74 15.10
C SER A 168 11.15 -5.46 14.00
N ASP A 169 11.81 -6.33 13.25
CA ASP A 169 11.19 -7.12 12.19
C ASP A 169 10.20 -8.13 12.75
N ASN A 170 10.53 -8.81 13.83
CA ASN A 170 9.65 -9.76 14.51
C ASN A 170 8.45 -9.06 15.15
N TYR A 171 8.65 -7.89 15.76
CA TYR A 171 7.58 -7.07 16.31
C TYR A 171 6.57 -6.62 15.25
N LEU A 172 7.04 -6.12 14.11
CA LEU A 172 6.15 -5.75 13.00
C LEU A 172 5.46 -6.98 12.38
N THR A 173 6.13 -8.11 12.34
CA THR A 173 5.54 -9.39 11.91
C THR A 173 4.45 -9.83 12.88
N MET A 174 4.67 -9.69 14.18
CA MET A 174 3.66 -9.97 15.21
C MET A 174 2.42 -9.09 15.02
N LEU A 175 2.59 -7.78 14.88
CA LEU A 175 1.47 -6.84 14.69
C LEU A 175 0.67 -7.10 13.39
N ALA A 176 1.31 -7.67 12.38
CA ALA A 176 0.68 -8.00 11.11
C ALA A 176 -0.09 -9.32 11.14
N ASN A 177 0.33 -10.29 11.97
CA ASN A 177 -0.20 -11.67 11.94
C ASN A 177 -1.16 -11.99 13.08
N ILE A 178 -1.12 -11.26 14.19
CA ILE A 178 -2.04 -11.47 15.32
C ILE A 178 -2.82 -10.19 15.64
N PRO A 179 -4.09 -10.32 16.09
CA PRO A 179 -4.96 -9.16 16.31
C PRO A 179 -4.64 -8.47 17.64
N VAL A 180 -3.46 -7.91 17.76
CA VAL A 180 -3.03 -7.14 18.93
C VAL A 180 -2.80 -5.67 18.59
N LYS A 181 -3.02 -4.82 19.58
CA LYS A 181 -2.52 -3.44 19.63
C LYS A 181 -1.35 -3.42 20.59
N SER A 182 -0.33 -2.67 20.25
CA SER A 182 0.79 -2.42 21.13
C SER A 182 0.85 -0.94 21.48
N GLU A 183 1.15 -0.64 22.73
CA GLU A 183 1.73 0.62 23.11
C GLU A 183 3.22 0.61 22.72
N PHE A 184 3.94 1.69 22.97
CA PHE A 184 5.37 1.71 22.65
C PHE A 184 6.13 0.69 23.50
N PRO A 185 6.98 -0.15 22.86
CA PRO A 185 7.91 -1.04 23.57
C PRO A 185 8.81 -0.24 24.50
N VAL A 186 9.06 -0.76 25.68
CA VAL A 186 9.98 -0.16 26.66
C VAL A 186 11.27 -0.99 26.63
N PHE A 187 12.42 -0.32 26.44
CA PHE A 187 13.73 -0.91 26.44
C PHE A 187 14.49 -0.43 27.68
N GLU A 188 14.96 -1.35 28.50
CA GLU A 188 15.75 -1.07 29.67
C GLU A 188 17.12 -1.76 29.53
N TYR A 189 18.21 -0.98 29.64
CA TYR A 189 19.54 -1.56 29.57
C TYR A 189 19.87 -2.26 30.88
N ASN A 190 20.28 -3.51 30.79
CA ASN A 190 20.68 -4.33 31.92
C ASN A 190 22.22 -4.41 31.97
N ASP A 191 22.81 -3.74 32.95
CA ASP A 191 24.28 -3.64 33.11
C ASP A 191 24.94 -5.00 33.40
N GLU A 192 24.21 -5.97 34.00
CA GLU A 192 24.75 -7.28 34.31
C GLU A 192 24.88 -8.17 33.07
N THR A 193 23.91 -8.06 32.15
CA THR A 193 23.89 -8.88 30.93
C THR A 193 24.45 -8.16 29.71
N GLU A 194 24.69 -6.83 29.81
CA GLU A 194 25.06 -5.94 28.71
C GLU A 194 24.08 -5.99 27.54
N ARG A 195 22.75 -6.12 27.84
CA ARG A 195 21.67 -6.27 26.88
C ARG A 195 20.49 -5.36 27.24
N PHE A 196 19.61 -5.17 26.26
CA PHE A 196 18.35 -4.46 26.47
C PHE A 196 17.23 -5.44 26.77
N ASP A 197 16.67 -5.40 27.96
CA ASP A 197 15.44 -6.08 28.29
C ASP A 197 14.25 -5.31 27.70
N VAL A 198 13.29 -6.03 27.14
CA VAL A 198 12.20 -5.46 26.35
C VAL A 198 10.87 -5.80 27.00
N THR A 199 10.11 -4.80 27.39
CA THR A 199 8.74 -4.95 27.85
C THR A 199 7.78 -4.53 26.73
N LEU A 200 6.90 -5.43 26.31
CA LEU A 200 5.88 -5.22 25.28
C LEU A 200 4.49 -5.15 25.93
N PRO A 201 3.91 -3.95 26.13
CA PRO A 201 2.52 -3.83 26.56
C PRO A 201 1.60 -4.07 25.38
N LEU A 202 0.89 -5.20 25.39
CA LEU A 202 -0.02 -5.62 24.34
C LEU A 202 -1.46 -5.68 24.84
N SER A 203 -2.40 -5.41 23.94
CA SER A 203 -3.82 -5.64 24.18
C SER A 203 -4.47 -6.25 22.95
N VAL A 204 -5.45 -7.12 23.14
CA VAL A 204 -6.18 -7.74 22.02
C VAL A 204 -7.04 -6.66 21.35
N LYS A 205 -6.99 -6.59 20.01
CA LYS A 205 -7.88 -5.72 19.22
C LYS A 205 -9.34 -6.11 19.44
N PRO A 206 -10.29 -5.18 19.30
CA PRO A 206 -11.71 -5.54 19.25
C PRO A 206 -11.94 -6.63 18.20
N ASN A 207 -12.80 -7.58 18.52
CA ASN A 207 -13.08 -8.71 17.64
C ASN A 207 -13.83 -8.31 16.36
N PHE A 208 -14.35 -7.10 16.29
CA PHE A 208 -15.18 -6.61 15.19
C PHE A 208 -14.62 -5.32 14.60
N ASP A 209 -14.50 -5.30 13.27
CA ASP A 209 -14.07 -4.13 12.49
C ASP A 209 -15.03 -3.89 11.32
N ILE A 210 -15.29 -2.62 11.02
CA ILE A 210 -16.10 -2.19 9.90
C ILE A 210 -15.26 -1.31 9.00
N SER A 211 -15.16 -1.70 7.73
CA SER A 211 -14.49 -0.93 6.68
C SER A 211 -15.50 -0.37 5.70
N ILE A 212 -15.39 0.91 5.40
CA ILE A 212 -16.21 1.60 4.39
C ILE A 212 -15.28 2.22 3.36
N GLY A 213 -15.63 2.10 2.09
CA GLY A 213 -14.80 2.65 1.01
C GLY A 213 -15.52 2.69 -0.33
N GLY A 214 -14.76 2.83 -1.38
CA GLY A 214 -15.27 2.80 -2.74
C GLY A 214 -14.57 3.78 -3.67
N ASN A 215 -15.21 4.03 -4.81
CA ASN A 215 -14.74 4.94 -5.83
C ASN A 215 -15.92 5.75 -6.41
N ILE A 216 -15.73 7.04 -6.56
CA ILE A 216 -16.65 7.94 -7.29
C ILE A 216 -15.94 8.32 -8.58
N SER A 217 -16.62 8.11 -9.71
CA SER A 217 -16.09 8.36 -11.04
C SER A 217 -17.06 9.17 -11.90
N SER A 218 -16.53 9.96 -12.81
CA SER A 218 -17.31 10.58 -13.89
C SER A 218 -17.84 9.56 -14.90
N THR A 219 -17.33 8.32 -14.84
CA THR A 219 -17.80 7.18 -15.63
C THR A 219 -18.83 6.36 -14.86
N ALA A 220 -19.38 5.30 -15.46
CA ALA A 220 -20.24 4.35 -14.74
C ALA A 220 -19.53 3.56 -13.64
N PHE A 221 -18.23 3.76 -13.42
CA PHE A 221 -17.43 3.02 -12.46
C PHE A 221 -17.51 3.62 -11.05
N ASN A 222 -18.71 3.78 -10.56
CA ASN A 222 -18.97 4.14 -9.17
C ASN A 222 -19.06 2.86 -8.33
N GLN A 223 -18.45 2.88 -7.15
CA GLN A 223 -18.43 1.72 -6.24
C GLN A 223 -18.69 2.18 -4.81
N ALA A 224 -19.52 1.45 -4.10
CA ALA A 224 -19.68 1.54 -2.65
C ALA A 224 -19.24 0.20 -2.04
N TYR A 225 -18.35 0.24 -1.08
CA TYR A 225 -17.80 -0.93 -0.39
C TYR A 225 -18.10 -0.88 1.09
N ILE A 226 -18.54 -2.01 1.62
CA ILE A 226 -18.67 -2.28 3.05
C ILE A 226 -18.00 -3.62 3.33
N GLY A 227 -17.06 -3.60 4.27
CA GLY A 227 -16.40 -4.78 4.80
C GLY A 227 -16.72 -4.94 6.28
N LEU A 228 -17.07 -6.13 6.68
CA LEU A 228 -17.26 -6.51 8.08
C LEU A 228 -16.24 -7.61 8.40
N GLU A 229 -15.43 -7.39 9.42
CA GLU A 229 -14.48 -8.38 9.90
C GLU A 229 -14.80 -8.74 11.34
N TYR A 230 -14.85 -10.04 11.61
CA TYR A 230 -14.94 -10.60 12.95
C TYR A 230 -13.79 -11.58 13.16
N GLY A 231 -12.96 -11.31 14.16
CA GLY A 231 -11.79 -12.12 14.46
C GLY A 231 -11.70 -12.49 15.93
N TRP A 232 -11.15 -13.65 16.21
CA TRP A 232 -10.74 -14.01 17.56
C TRP A 232 -9.42 -14.78 17.54
N TRP A 233 -8.76 -14.75 18.65
CA TRP A 233 -7.45 -15.34 18.78
C TRP A 233 -7.33 -16.08 20.11
N ARG A 234 -6.98 -17.36 20.02
CA ARG A 234 -6.62 -18.22 21.14
C ARG A 234 -5.35 -19.00 20.79
N HIS A 235 -5.45 -20.31 20.50
CA HIS A 235 -4.34 -21.12 20.00
C HIS A 235 -4.08 -20.90 18.50
N THR A 236 -5.09 -20.49 17.76
CA THR A 236 -5.02 -20.11 16.36
C THR A 236 -5.72 -18.77 16.17
N GLY A 237 -5.25 -18.00 15.21
CA GLY A 237 -5.97 -16.82 14.73
C GLY A 237 -7.13 -17.25 13.83
N GLN A 238 -8.32 -16.73 14.08
CA GLN A 238 -9.50 -16.95 13.23
C GLN A 238 -10.05 -15.60 12.81
N THR A 239 -10.26 -15.40 11.51
CA THR A 239 -10.92 -14.20 11.00
C THR A 239 -12.00 -14.57 10.01
N PHE A 240 -13.15 -13.89 10.10
CA PHE A 240 -14.25 -13.97 9.14
C PHE A 240 -14.51 -12.59 8.58
N ASN A 241 -14.56 -12.52 7.26
CA ASN A 241 -14.79 -11.28 6.54
C ASN A 241 -16.02 -11.45 5.66
N LEU A 242 -16.92 -10.47 5.70
CA LEU A 242 -17.97 -10.29 4.73
C LEU A 242 -17.69 -8.98 3.99
N ASP A 243 -17.40 -9.10 2.71
CA ASP A 243 -17.14 -7.96 1.83
C ASP A 243 -18.29 -7.82 0.83
N ILE A 244 -18.87 -6.65 0.77
CA ILE A 244 -19.91 -6.29 -0.20
C ILE A 244 -19.45 -5.06 -0.96
N LEU A 245 -19.43 -5.16 -2.27
CA LEU A 245 -19.12 -4.06 -3.17
C LEU A 245 -20.24 -3.94 -4.20
N LEU A 246 -20.84 -2.77 -4.26
CA LEU A 246 -21.95 -2.45 -5.14
C LEU A 246 -21.50 -1.40 -6.17
N GLY A 247 -21.70 -1.71 -7.43
CA GLY A 247 -21.44 -0.78 -8.53
C GLY A 247 -22.08 -1.24 -9.83
N PRO A 248 -22.40 -0.34 -10.76
CA PRO A 248 -23.05 -0.71 -12.03
C PRO A 248 -22.14 -1.55 -12.94
N VAL A 249 -20.82 -1.33 -12.90
CA VAL A 249 -19.85 -2.07 -13.70
C VAL A 249 -19.35 -3.31 -12.98
N TYR A 250 -19.12 -3.22 -11.67
CA TYR A 250 -18.58 -4.33 -10.90
C TYR A 250 -19.27 -4.43 -9.54
N THR A 251 -19.85 -5.58 -9.29
CA THR A 251 -20.50 -5.93 -8.02
C THR A 251 -19.84 -7.20 -7.47
N MET A 252 -19.60 -7.24 -6.17
CA MET A 252 -18.98 -8.37 -5.50
C MET A 252 -19.65 -8.63 -4.15
N ALA A 253 -19.83 -9.90 -3.81
CA ALA A 253 -20.07 -10.35 -2.46
C ALA A 253 -19.08 -11.48 -2.15
N ARG A 254 -18.35 -11.37 -1.05
CA ARG A 254 -17.37 -12.36 -0.63
C ARG A 254 -17.56 -12.67 0.86
N LEU A 255 -17.70 -13.93 1.17
CA LEU A 255 -17.58 -14.44 2.53
C LEU A 255 -16.24 -15.18 2.61
N LYS A 256 -15.34 -14.75 3.48
CA LYS A 256 -14.01 -15.34 3.64
C LYS A 256 -13.76 -15.69 5.10
N GLY A 257 -13.23 -16.87 5.35
CA GLY A 257 -12.65 -17.27 6.62
C GLY A 257 -11.16 -17.54 6.45
N ARG A 258 -10.40 -17.20 7.47
CA ARG A 258 -8.97 -17.51 7.57
C ARG A 258 -8.68 -18.12 8.94
N THR A 259 -7.98 -19.25 8.93
CA THR A 259 -7.38 -19.87 10.11
C THR A 259 -5.86 -19.73 10.00
N THR A 260 -5.26 -19.01 10.92
CA THR A 260 -3.80 -18.82 10.97
C THR A 260 -3.21 -19.72 12.05
N LEU A 261 -2.33 -20.64 11.66
CA LEU A 261 -1.47 -21.39 12.56
C LEU A 261 -0.23 -20.56 12.84
N ILE A 262 -0.04 -20.25 14.11
CA ILE A 262 1.07 -19.42 14.53
C ILE A 262 2.20 -20.35 14.95
N HIS A 263 3.16 -20.47 14.05
CA HIS A 263 4.40 -21.23 14.21
C HIS A 263 5.54 -20.32 13.74
N ASP A 264 6.77 -20.82 13.73
CA ASP A 264 7.98 -20.11 13.28
C ASP A 264 7.80 -19.44 11.91
N THR A 265 7.12 -20.11 11.01
CA THR A 265 6.63 -19.55 9.76
C THR A 265 5.10 -19.62 9.81
N PRO A 266 4.40 -18.48 9.84
CA PRO A 266 2.95 -18.48 9.94
C PRO A 266 2.33 -19.10 8.67
N ILE A 267 1.57 -20.17 8.89
CA ILE A 267 0.78 -20.83 7.84
C ILE A 267 -0.67 -20.47 8.06
N TYR A 268 -1.38 -20.12 7.00
CA TYR A 268 -2.80 -19.86 7.05
C TYR A 268 -3.58 -20.71 6.06
N PHE A 269 -4.80 -21.03 6.45
CA PHE A 269 -5.80 -21.69 5.63
C PHE A 269 -6.90 -20.69 5.32
N ASP A 270 -7.10 -20.39 4.05
CA ASP A 270 -8.17 -19.54 3.56
C ASP A 270 -9.28 -20.38 2.97
N TYR A 271 -10.52 -20.03 3.28
CA TYR A 271 -11.71 -20.59 2.65
C TYR A 271 -12.68 -19.45 2.35
N SER A 272 -13.21 -19.42 1.14
CA SER A 272 -14.11 -18.34 0.76
C SER A 272 -15.16 -18.78 -0.24
N TYR A 273 -16.30 -18.11 -0.17
CA TYR A 273 -17.31 -18.08 -1.22
C TYR A 273 -17.27 -16.72 -1.87
N ASN A 274 -17.20 -16.70 -3.20
CA ASN A 274 -17.04 -15.51 -4.01
C ASN A 274 -18.14 -15.44 -5.05
N PHE A 275 -18.79 -14.29 -5.13
CA PHE A 275 -19.78 -13.95 -6.13
C PHE A 275 -19.40 -12.61 -6.76
N HIS A 276 -19.19 -12.61 -8.07
CA HIS A 276 -18.81 -11.41 -8.82
C HIS A 276 -19.71 -11.23 -10.04
N ILE A 277 -20.08 -9.99 -10.30
CA ILE A 277 -20.72 -9.57 -11.55
C ILE A 277 -19.86 -8.47 -12.16
N HIS A 278 -19.42 -8.69 -13.38
CA HIS A 278 -18.70 -7.69 -14.16
C HIS A 278 -19.49 -7.39 -15.43
N ASN A 279 -20.08 -6.21 -15.50
CA ASN A 279 -20.72 -5.67 -16.68
C ASN A 279 -19.68 -4.89 -17.48
N THR A 280 -19.13 -5.51 -18.52
CA THR A 280 -18.16 -4.86 -19.38
C THR A 280 -18.92 -4.08 -20.43
N LEU A 281 -18.81 -2.78 -20.40
CA LEU A 281 -19.44 -1.90 -21.38
C LEU A 281 -18.55 -1.78 -22.61
N LYS A 282 -19.09 -1.95 -23.80
CA LYS A 282 -18.41 -1.67 -25.04
C LYS A 282 -18.50 -0.15 -25.27
N GLY A 283 -17.42 0.54 -25.04
CA GLY A 283 -17.16 1.92 -25.41
C GLY A 283 -18.05 3.00 -24.84
N ASN A 284 -17.87 4.07 -24.41
CA ASN A 284 -18.45 5.42 -24.43
C ASN A 284 -18.55 6.20 -23.14
N PHE A 285 -18.15 5.66 -21.98
CA PHE A 285 -18.09 6.50 -20.79
C PHE A 285 -16.84 7.37 -20.81
N GLY A 286 -17.05 8.70 -20.89
CA GLY A 286 -15.97 9.69 -20.92
C GLY A 286 -15.30 9.84 -22.29
N ASN A 287 -15.84 9.24 -23.36
CA ASN A 287 -15.31 9.40 -24.70
C ASN A 287 -15.55 10.83 -25.22
N LEU A 288 -14.47 11.50 -25.63
CA LEU A 288 -14.53 12.85 -26.18
C LEU A 288 -14.86 12.87 -27.69
N THR A 289 -14.93 11.72 -28.35
CA THR A 289 -14.83 11.71 -29.82
C THR A 289 -15.94 11.07 -30.62
N GLU A 290 -16.76 10.18 -30.19
CA GLU A 290 -17.98 9.66 -30.87
C GLU A 290 -18.62 8.49 -30.14
N VAL A 291 -19.94 8.36 -30.27
CA VAL A 291 -20.77 7.33 -29.63
C VAL A 291 -20.98 6.18 -30.62
N ASP A 292 -20.41 5.02 -30.33
CA ASP A 292 -20.78 3.77 -30.99
C ASP A 292 -21.72 2.96 -30.09
N ASN A 293 -22.70 2.27 -30.65
CA ASN A 293 -23.70 1.50 -29.88
C ASN A 293 -23.02 0.48 -28.96
N SER A 294 -23.27 0.58 -27.68
CA SER A 294 -22.65 -0.22 -26.63
C SER A 294 -23.30 -1.61 -26.55
N GLU A 295 -22.64 -2.63 -27.07
CA GLU A 295 -22.98 -4.01 -26.70
C GLU A 295 -22.57 -4.26 -25.25
N GLN A 296 -23.54 -4.59 -24.41
CA GLN A 296 -23.27 -4.95 -23.01
C GLN A 296 -22.87 -6.41 -22.94
N MET A 297 -21.65 -6.67 -22.50
CA MET A 297 -21.22 -8.00 -22.11
C MET A 297 -21.22 -8.13 -20.60
N ARG A 298 -21.67 -9.27 -20.10
CA ARG A 298 -21.74 -9.54 -18.66
C ARG A 298 -21.05 -10.85 -18.36
N MET A 299 -20.15 -10.81 -17.39
CA MET A 299 -19.54 -12.00 -16.79
C MET A 299 -20.01 -12.10 -15.34
N MET A 300 -20.51 -13.26 -14.94
CA MET A 300 -20.86 -13.60 -13.58
C MET A 300 -19.99 -14.78 -13.14
N GLU A 301 -19.28 -14.63 -12.05
CA GLU A 301 -18.44 -15.66 -11.44
C GLU A 301 -19.02 -16.05 -10.08
N ASN A 302 -19.10 -17.33 -9.85
CA ASN A 302 -19.60 -17.91 -8.61
C ASN A 302 -18.73 -19.11 -8.26
N PHE A 303 -17.90 -18.99 -7.20
CA PHE A 303 -16.95 -20.04 -6.85
C PHE A 303 -16.61 -20.09 -5.36
N VAL A 304 -16.31 -21.30 -4.90
CA VAL A 304 -15.66 -21.57 -3.61
C VAL A 304 -14.15 -21.65 -3.84
N SER A 305 -13.39 -21.09 -2.94
CA SER A 305 -11.91 -21.15 -2.95
C SER A 305 -11.42 -21.70 -1.62
N LEU A 306 -10.51 -22.66 -1.68
CA LEU A 306 -9.75 -23.18 -0.55
C LEU A 306 -8.28 -22.89 -0.82
N GLY A 307 -7.56 -22.40 0.19
CA GLY A 307 -6.17 -22.03 0.03
C GLY A 307 -5.33 -22.34 1.25
N VAL A 308 -4.06 -22.56 1.01
CA VAL A 308 -3.00 -22.62 2.03
C VAL A 308 -1.94 -21.62 1.62
N GLY A 309 -1.51 -20.78 2.54
CA GLY A 309 -0.49 -19.80 2.26
C GLY A 309 0.45 -19.59 3.43
N THR A 310 1.55 -18.93 3.13
CA THR A 310 2.56 -18.55 4.12
C THR A 310 3.19 -17.21 3.75
N ALA A 311 3.46 -16.40 4.77
CA ALA A 311 4.27 -15.19 4.65
C ALA A 311 5.70 -15.54 5.07
N PHE A 312 6.60 -15.68 4.11
CA PHE A 312 7.99 -16.03 4.40
C PHE A 312 8.90 -14.80 4.60
N THR A 313 8.40 -13.61 4.28
CA THR A 313 8.97 -12.32 4.71
C THR A 313 7.83 -11.32 4.91
N ARG A 314 8.10 -10.18 5.54
CA ARG A 314 7.12 -9.08 5.70
C ARG A 314 6.55 -8.56 4.37
N LYS A 315 7.23 -8.81 3.27
CA LYS A 315 6.89 -8.28 1.94
C LYS A 315 6.50 -9.37 0.95
N SER A 316 6.53 -10.65 1.36
CA SER A 316 6.42 -11.79 0.43
C SER A 316 5.47 -12.85 0.97
N VAL A 317 4.51 -13.25 0.14
CA VAL A 317 3.49 -14.25 0.43
C VAL A 317 3.48 -15.30 -0.69
N ALA A 318 3.32 -16.56 -0.32
CA ALA A 318 3.07 -17.65 -1.27
C ALA A 318 1.74 -18.33 -0.93
N ASP A 319 0.93 -18.57 -1.94
CA ASP A 319 -0.37 -19.22 -1.82
C ASP A 319 -0.49 -20.41 -2.77
N LEU A 320 -1.09 -21.49 -2.29
CA LEU A 320 -1.62 -22.59 -3.07
C LEU A 320 -3.14 -22.55 -2.93
N THR A 321 -3.89 -22.57 -4.05
CA THR A 321 -5.36 -22.48 -4.02
C THR A 321 -6.00 -23.51 -4.91
N ILE A 322 -7.17 -23.97 -4.48
CA ILE A 322 -8.10 -24.79 -5.27
C ILE A 322 -9.42 -24.04 -5.33
N ASN A 323 -9.96 -23.87 -6.54
CA ASN A 323 -11.25 -23.23 -6.74
C ASN A 323 -12.19 -24.19 -7.47
N GLY A 324 -13.47 -24.12 -7.10
CA GLY A 324 -14.53 -24.84 -7.80
C GLY A 324 -15.73 -23.92 -7.99
N GLY A 325 -16.22 -23.81 -9.22
CA GLY A 325 -17.27 -22.84 -9.48
C GLY A 325 -17.86 -22.88 -10.87
N ARG A 326 -18.68 -21.86 -11.14
CA ARG A 326 -19.32 -21.66 -12.43
C ARG A 326 -19.24 -20.21 -12.85
N ASN A 327 -18.73 -19.97 -14.05
CA ASN A 327 -18.77 -18.69 -14.73
C ASN A 327 -19.90 -18.68 -15.75
N SER A 328 -20.60 -17.56 -15.85
CA SER A 328 -21.66 -17.35 -16.84
C SER A 328 -21.34 -16.10 -17.65
N TYR A 329 -21.25 -16.27 -18.93
CA TYR A 329 -20.99 -15.21 -19.91
C TYR A 329 -22.29 -14.90 -20.66
N SER A 330 -22.69 -13.62 -20.68
CA SER A 330 -23.88 -13.15 -21.37
C SER A 330 -23.50 -12.04 -22.34
N TYR A 331 -23.86 -12.19 -23.60
CA TYR A 331 -23.43 -11.33 -24.70
C TYR A 331 -24.49 -11.26 -25.79
N GLU A 332 -24.40 -10.25 -26.64
CA GLU A 332 -25.22 -10.08 -27.82
C GLU A 332 -24.45 -10.54 -29.06
N MET A 333 -25.09 -11.27 -29.95
CA MET A 333 -24.51 -11.71 -31.22
C MET A 333 -25.22 -11.07 -32.39
N ALA A 334 -24.49 -10.62 -33.38
CA ALA A 334 -25.03 -10.11 -34.62
C ALA A 334 -25.93 -11.15 -35.30
N GLY A 335 -27.16 -10.78 -35.66
CA GLY A 335 -28.14 -11.65 -36.29
C GLY A 335 -29.02 -12.46 -35.32
N TYR A 336 -28.79 -12.36 -34.01
CA TYR A 336 -29.63 -12.99 -32.99
C TYR A 336 -30.40 -11.92 -32.18
N PRO A 337 -31.73 -12.01 -32.10
CA PRO A 337 -32.55 -10.95 -31.44
C PRO A 337 -32.48 -11.01 -29.91
N LYS A 338 -31.96 -12.08 -29.32
CA LYS A 338 -31.87 -12.30 -27.89
C LYS A 338 -30.44 -12.52 -27.42
N ARG A 339 -30.17 -12.15 -26.17
CA ARG A 339 -28.88 -12.40 -25.51
C ARG A 339 -28.57 -13.88 -25.45
N GLN A 340 -27.34 -14.23 -25.77
CA GLN A 340 -26.80 -15.57 -25.67
C GLN A 340 -26.07 -15.76 -24.33
N TYR A 341 -26.01 -17.00 -23.87
CA TYR A 341 -25.37 -17.39 -22.63
C TYR A 341 -24.42 -18.57 -22.86
N THR A 342 -23.22 -18.47 -22.28
CA THR A 342 -22.30 -19.59 -22.16
C THR A 342 -21.96 -19.77 -20.68
N HIS A 343 -22.03 -20.99 -20.21
CA HIS A 343 -21.70 -21.36 -18.84
C HIS A 343 -20.43 -22.21 -18.84
N PHE A 344 -19.55 -21.95 -17.89
CA PHE A 344 -18.35 -22.73 -17.70
C PHE A 344 -18.26 -23.19 -16.25
N SER A 345 -18.48 -24.49 -16.01
CA SER A 345 -18.34 -25.12 -14.70
C SER A 345 -16.95 -25.73 -14.59
N TYR A 346 -16.22 -25.43 -13.51
CA TYR A 346 -14.80 -25.77 -13.44
C TYR A 346 -14.31 -26.11 -12.03
N VAL A 347 -13.17 -26.81 -12.02
CA VAL A 347 -12.25 -26.90 -10.89
C VAL A 347 -10.90 -26.38 -11.37
N SER A 348 -10.23 -25.58 -10.56
CA SER A 348 -8.90 -25.08 -10.86
C SER A 348 -7.98 -25.20 -9.66
N GLY A 349 -6.68 -25.45 -9.93
CA GLY A 349 -5.62 -25.42 -8.94
C GLY A 349 -4.59 -24.37 -9.34
N GLY A 350 -4.11 -23.57 -8.40
CA GLY A 350 -3.17 -22.51 -8.70
C GLY A 350 -2.16 -22.25 -7.59
N VAL A 351 -1.00 -21.77 -7.99
CA VAL A 351 0.04 -21.28 -7.10
C VAL A 351 0.29 -19.80 -7.40
N SER A 352 0.56 -19.01 -6.37
CA SER A 352 0.94 -17.61 -6.54
C SER A 352 2.02 -17.21 -5.55
N LEU A 353 2.91 -16.34 -6.01
CA LEU A 353 3.94 -15.68 -5.23
C LEU A 353 3.75 -14.18 -5.42
N GLU A 354 3.61 -13.45 -4.32
CA GLU A 354 3.55 -11.99 -4.35
C GLU A 354 4.59 -11.41 -3.40
N ARG A 355 5.32 -10.40 -3.89
CA ARG A 355 6.20 -9.56 -3.10
C ARG A 355 5.89 -8.11 -3.40
N THR A 356 5.63 -7.30 -2.37
CA THR A 356 5.34 -5.88 -2.54
C THR A 356 6.07 -5.02 -1.52
N SER A 357 6.61 -3.92 -1.98
CA SER A 357 7.21 -2.86 -1.17
C SER A 357 6.77 -1.47 -1.63
N LEU A 358 5.68 -1.40 -2.40
CA LEU A 358 5.15 -0.13 -2.92
C LEU A 358 4.75 0.79 -1.77
N ASN A 359 5.13 2.07 -1.88
CA ASN A 359 4.79 3.08 -0.87
C ASN A 359 3.32 3.49 -0.88
N LYS A 360 2.59 3.24 -1.98
CA LYS A 360 1.15 3.53 -2.12
C LYS A 360 0.47 2.45 -2.97
N PRO A 361 -0.78 2.06 -2.66
CA PRO A 361 -1.51 1.05 -3.42
C PRO A 361 -1.95 1.54 -4.81
N LEU A 362 -2.22 2.85 -4.96
CA LEU A 362 -2.48 3.51 -6.24
C LEU A 362 -1.48 4.63 -6.46
N PHE A 363 -1.00 4.76 -7.68
CA PHE A 363 -0.03 5.77 -8.08
C PHE A 363 1.26 5.76 -7.24
N PRO A 364 1.94 4.62 -7.07
CA PRO A 364 3.18 4.54 -6.32
C PRO A 364 4.27 5.39 -6.95
N THR A 365 5.17 5.92 -6.12
CA THR A 365 6.32 6.72 -6.51
C THR A 365 7.64 6.06 -6.13
N SER A 366 7.61 5.04 -5.27
CA SER A 366 8.78 4.26 -4.88
C SER A 366 8.40 2.83 -4.49
N GLY A 367 9.38 1.93 -4.54
CA GLY A 367 9.21 0.53 -4.20
C GLY A 367 8.98 -0.38 -5.40
N SER A 368 8.69 -1.64 -5.14
CA SER A 368 8.51 -2.66 -6.17
C SER A 368 7.37 -3.61 -5.84
N ARG A 369 6.79 -4.20 -6.86
CA ARG A 369 5.84 -5.31 -6.74
C ARG A 369 6.18 -6.38 -7.77
N LEU A 370 6.29 -7.62 -7.31
CA LEU A 370 6.46 -8.81 -8.13
C LEU A 370 5.29 -9.76 -7.84
N VAL A 371 4.60 -10.20 -8.87
CA VAL A 371 3.59 -11.25 -8.79
C VAL A 371 3.93 -12.32 -9.82
N ALA A 372 3.98 -13.55 -9.39
CA ALA A 372 4.10 -14.71 -10.28
C ALA A 372 3.02 -15.72 -9.93
N SER A 373 2.30 -16.23 -10.92
CA SER A 373 1.24 -17.19 -10.69
C SER A 373 1.16 -18.22 -11.80
N GLY A 374 0.74 -19.42 -11.44
CA GLY A 374 0.43 -20.51 -12.34
C GLY A 374 -0.90 -21.13 -11.99
N ILE A 375 -1.68 -21.51 -12.98
CA ILE A 375 -2.99 -22.14 -12.81
C ILE A 375 -3.16 -23.31 -13.77
N TYR A 376 -3.86 -24.33 -13.30
CA TYR A 376 -4.42 -25.40 -14.11
C TYR A 376 -5.94 -25.43 -13.95
N VAL A 377 -6.66 -25.52 -15.04
CA VAL A 377 -8.13 -25.49 -15.08
C VAL A 377 -8.63 -26.71 -15.81
N TYR A 378 -9.63 -27.37 -15.21
CA TYR A 378 -10.41 -28.44 -15.80
C TYR A 378 -11.89 -28.11 -15.65
N GLY A 379 -12.66 -28.15 -16.73
CA GLY A 379 -14.06 -27.78 -16.65
C GLY A 379 -14.85 -28.19 -17.89
N ARG A 380 -16.10 -27.73 -17.92
CA ARG A 380 -17.04 -27.99 -19.00
C ARG A 380 -17.72 -26.69 -19.40
N ASP A 381 -17.67 -26.36 -20.70
CA ASP A 381 -18.46 -25.28 -21.28
C ASP A 381 -19.79 -25.80 -21.79
N GLU A 382 -20.85 -25.03 -21.56
CA GLU A 382 -22.20 -25.33 -21.96
C GLU A 382 -22.82 -24.05 -22.54
N ARG A 383 -23.39 -24.14 -23.73
CA ARG A 383 -24.17 -23.05 -24.33
C ARG A 383 -25.65 -23.23 -23.99
N ASP A 384 -26.27 -22.19 -23.47
CA ASP A 384 -27.71 -22.18 -23.17
C ASP A 384 -28.47 -21.46 -24.29
N SER A 385 -29.31 -22.18 -24.99
CA SER A 385 -30.19 -21.66 -26.04
C SER A 385 -31.56 -21.27 -25.47
N ARG A 386 -31.62 -20.26 -24.61
CA ARG A 386 -32.89 -19.75 -24.06
C ARG A 386 -33.77 -19.07 -25.12
N ASP A 387 -33.40 -19.09 -26.38
CA ASP A 387 -34.04 -18.35 -27.45
C ASP A 387 -35.25 -19.03 -28.08
N GLY A 388 -35.71 -20.16 -27.52
CA GLY A 388 -36.82 -20.90 -28.07
C GLY A 388 -36.53 -21.49 -29.47
N ILE A 389 -35.29 -21.44 -29.95
CA ILE A 389 -34.82 -22.25 -31.06
C ILE A 389 -34.73 -23.67 -30.50
N ILE A 390 -35.72 -24.51 -30.81
CA ILE A 390 -35.69 -25.93 -30.56
C ILE A 390 -34.65 -26.47 -31.54
N TYR A 391 -33.45 -26.75 -31.03
CA TYR A 391 -32.49 -27.55 -31.80
C TYR A 391 -33.11 -28.93 -31.95
N PRO A 392 -33.20 -29.45 -33.18
CA PRO A 392 -34.00 -30.64 -33.47
C PRO A 392 -33.48 -31.93 -32.84
N GLU A 393 -32.26 -31.92 -32.28
CA GLU A 393 -31.69 -33.12 -31.67
C GLU A 393 -31.09 -32.82 -30.27
N PRO A 394 -31.20 -33.74 -29.28
CA PRO A 394 -30.58 -33.60 -27.97
C PRO A 394 -29.05 -33.52 -28.00
N GLU A 395 -28.43 -33.92 -29.11
CA GLU A 395 -26.96 -33.87 -29.35
C GLU A 395 -26.45 -32.43 -29.57
N ASP A 396 -27.32 -31.48 -29.87
CA ASP A 396 -27.01 -30.06 -30.10
C ASP A 396 -26.81 -29.25 -28.81
N ARG A 397 -26.90 -29.84 -27.64
CA ARG A 397 -26.37 -29.26 -26.42
C ARG A 397 -24.86 -29.29 -26.46
N PHE A 398 -24.23 -28.24 -26.99
CA PHE A 398 -22.80 -28.12 -26.98
C PHE A 398 -22.27 -28.10 -25.55
N SER A 399 -21.82 -29.26 -25.11
CA SER A 399 -21.19 -29.45 -23.80
C SER A 399 -19.84 -30.12 -24.07
N ARG A 400 -18.76 -29.37 -23.83
CA ARG A 400 -17.40 -29.85 -24.09
C ARG A 400 -16.52 -29.73 -22.84
N ILE A 401 -15.69 -30.74 -22.64
CA ILE A 401 -14.65 -30.70 -21.61
C ILE A 401 -13.52 -29.81 -22.12
N ARG A 402 -13.08 -28.89 -21.27
CA ARG A 402 -11.96 -27.99 -21.51
C ARG A 402 -10.94 -28.12 -20.41
N GLN A 403 -9.69 -28.12 -20.79
CA GLN A 403 -8.58 -28.12 -19.87
C GLN A 403 -7.46 -27.25 -20.40
N TRP A 404 -6.85 -26.49 -19.50
CA TRP A 404 -5.72 -25.64 -19.87
C TRP A 404 -4.88 -25.30 -18.65
N TRP A 405 -3.72 -24.79 -18.92
CA TRP A 405 -2.86 -24.17 -17.92
C TRP A 405 -2.46 -22.77 -18.37
N GLY A 406 -2.06 -21.95 -17.41
CA GLY A 406 -1.58 -20.60 -17.65
C GLY A 406 -0.57 -20.17 -16.63
N VAL A 407 0.35 -19.32 -17.04
CA VAL A 407 1.29 -18.64 -16.17
C VAL A 407 1.24 -17.15 -16.44
N LYS A 408 1.37 -16.37 -15.35
CA LYS A 408 1.43 -14.92 -15.38
C LYS A 408 2.58 -14.46 -14.50
N ALA A 409 3.35 -13.50 -15.01
CA ALA A 409 4.34 -12.78 -14.23
C ALA A 409 4.14 -11.27 -14.43
N GLN A 410 4.19 -10.53 -13.34
CA GLN A 410 4.07 -9.07 -13.35
C GLN A 410 5.15 -8.50 -12.45
N TRP A 411 5.88 -7.51 -12.94
CA TRP A 411 6.89 -6.78 -12.18
C TRP A 411 6.70 -5.29 -12.39
N GLU A 412 6.59 -4.55 -11.29
CA GLU A 412 6.54 -3.10 -11.26
C GLU A 412 7.67 -2.59 -10.36
N GLN A 413 8.36 -1.55 -10.80
CA GLN A 413 9.43 -0.91 -10.04
C GLN A 413 9.31 0.61 -10.18
N TYR A 414 9.44 1.31 -9.06
CA TYR A 414 9.38 2.77 -9.01
C TYR A 414 10.60 3.31 -8.27
N PHE A 415 11.16 4.40 -8.76
CA PHE A 415 12.37 5.04 -8.24
C PHE A 415 12.08 6.52 -7.95
N ASP A 416 12.41 6.96 -6.74
CA ASP A 416 12.53 8.38 -6.43
C ASP A 416 13.92 8.84 -6.84
N VAL A 417 14.02 9.57 -7.96
CA VAL A 417 15.30 9.99 -8.56
C VAL A 417 15.92 11.16 -7.81
N THR A 418 15.09 12.01 -7.22
CA THR A 418 15.53 13.26 -6.59
C THR A 418 15.76 13.17 -5.09
N ASN A 419 15.50 12.03 -4.47
CA ASN A 419 15.47 11.84 -3.00
C ASN A 419 14.55 12.84 -2.24
N SER A 420 14.03 13.83 -2.94
CA SER A 420 13.07 14.83 -2.44
C SER A 420 11.63 14.51 -2.84
N GLY A 421 11.41 13.44 -3.62
CA GLY A 421 10.11 13.05 -4.15
C GLY A 421 9.55 13.99 -5.23
N ILE A 422 10.37 14.88 -5.79
CA ILE A 422 9.94 15.82 -6.86
C ILE A 422 9.77 15.06 -8.18
N PHE A 423 10.73 14.22 -8.54
CA PHE A 423 10.67 13.41 -9.75
C PHE A 423 10.87 11.94 -9.43
N SER A 424 9.92 11.14 -9.82
CA SER A 424 10.00 9.68 -9.78
C SER A 424 9.66 9.11 -11.15
N TRP A 425 10.18 7.93 -11.43
CA TRP A 425 9.79 7.19 -12.60
C TRP A 425 9.64 5.71 -12.27
N GLY A 426 8.78 5.05 -13.01
CA GLY A 426 8.56 3.63 -12.84
C GLY A 426 8.50 2.92 -14.18
N TYR A 427 8.65 1.60 -14.13
CA TYR A 427 8.35 0.72 -15.24
C TYR A 427 7.53 -0.48 -14.76
N ALA A 428 6.75 -1.05 -15.67
CA ALA A 428 5.99 -2.26 -15.46
C ALA A 428 6.22 -3.23 -16.60
N ILE A 429 6.31 -4.51 -16.28
CA ILE A 429 6.40 -5.61 -17.22
C ILE A 429 5.38 -6.66 -16.81
N GLU A 430 4.53 -7.09 -17.71
CA GLU A 430 3.56 -8.17 -17.49
C GLU A 430 3.61 -9.16 -18.63
N GLY A 431 3.83 -10.43 -18.32
CA GLY A 431 3.82 -11.52 -19.30
C GLY A 431 2.77 -12.55 -18.94
N VAL A 432 2.06 -13.04 -19.95
CA VAL A 432 1.10 -14.14 -19.84
C VAL A 432 1.35 -15.14 -20.92
N TYR A 433 1.30 -16.41 -20.53
CA TYR A 433 1.31 -17.55 -21.45
C TYR A 433 0.27 -18.57 -21.01
N THR A 434 -0.70 -18.89 -21.86
CA THR A 434 -1.70 -19.91 -21.61
C THR A 434 -2.06 -20.65 -22.90
N ASN A 435 -2.50 -21.88 -22.75
CA ASN A 435 -3.12 -22.67 -23.81
C ASN A 435 -4.65 -22.72 -23.66
N HIS A 436 -5.25 -21.60 -23.18
CA HIS A 436 -6.70 -21.46 -23.03
C HIS A 436 -7.41 -21.82 -24.34
N PRO A 437 -8.32 -22.80 -24.34
CA PRO A 437 -9.02 -23.25 -25.52
C PRO A 437 -10.11 -22.27 -25.94
N GLU A 438 -10.51 -22.35 -27.18
CA GLU A 438 -11.72 -21.68 -27.65
C GLU A 438 -12.96 -22.37 -27.07
N PHE A 439 -13.89 -21.59 -26.53
CA PHE A 439 -15.22 -22.03 -26.17
C PHE A 439 -16.11 -22.06 -27.43
N ASP A 440 -17.31 -22.60 -27.33
CA ASP A 440 -18.24 -22.65 -28.48
C ASP A 440 -18.73 -21.25 -28.91
N SER A 441 -18.53 -20.22 -28.08
CA SER A 441 -18.75 -18.82 -28.44
C SER A 441 -17.43 -18.07 -28.44
N ASN A 442 -17.23 -17.27 -29.47
CA ASN A 442 -16.08 -16.38 -29.61
C ASN A 442 -16.08 -15.29 -28.52
N GLU A 443 -17.27 -14.75 -28.18
CA GLU A 443 -17.45 -13.73 -27.14
C GLU A 443 -17.12 -14.30 -25.75
N ALA A 444 -17.57 -15.51 -25.43
CA ALA A 444 -17.24 -16.18 -24.19
C ALA A 444 -15.74 -16.51 -24.12
N THR A 445 -15.14 -16.93 -25.23
CA THR A 445 -13.69 -17.17 -25.35
C THR A 445 -12.92 -15.89 -25.03
N MET A 446 -13.31 -14.78 -25.65
CA MET A 446 -12.66 -13.49 -25.43
C MET A 446 -12.84 -12.98 -24.00
N LEU A 447 -14.04 -13.13 -23.40
CA LEU A 447 -14.30 -12.70 -22.02
C LEU A 447 -13.50 -13.52 -20.99
N SER A 448 -13.28 -14.81 -21.28
CA SER A 448 -12.52 -15.71 -20.40
C SER A 448 -11.00 -15.62 -20.61
N SER A 449 -10.54 -15.05 -21.72
CA SER A 449 -9.11 -14.89 -22.02
C SER A 449 -8.44 -13.83 -21.12
N PRO A 450 -7.13 -13.97 -20.84
CA PRO A 450 -6.38 -12.97 -20.10
C PRO A 450 -6.44 -11.60 -20.77
N GLN A 451 -6.50 -10.56 -19.92
CA GLN A 451 -6.55 -9.16 -20.38
C GLN A 451 -5.35 -8.39 -19.84
N TYR A 452 -4.68 -7.64 -20.70
CA TYR A 452 -3.72 -6.62 -20.32
C TYR A 452 -4.45 -5.32 -19.98
N ALA A 453 -4.55 -4.99 -18.72
CA ALA A 453 -5.32 -3.84 -18.24
C ALA A 453 -4.56 -3.08 -17.13
N PRO A 454 -3.44 -2.42 -17.45
CA PRO A 454 -2.63 -1.69 -16.48
C PRO A 454 -3.29 -0.40 -15.99
N LEU A 455 -4.14 0.24 -16.79
CA LEU A 455 -4.85 1.46 -16.45
C LEU A 455 -6.18 1.14 -15.75
N LEU A 456 -6.61 2.02 -14.84
CA LEU A 456 -7.91 1.88 -14.19
C LEU A 456 -9.04 1.84 -15.22
N HIS A 457 -9.03 2.75 -16.19
CA HIS A 457 -10.02 2.82 -17.25
C HIS A 457 -10.06 1.54 -18.11
N SER A 458 -8.91 0.92 -18.41
CA SER A 458 -8.83 -0.31 -19.21
C SER A 458 -9.46 -1.54 -18.53
N ARG A 459 -9.67 -1.50 -17.21
CA ARG A 459 -10.39 -2.54 -16.45
C ARG A 459 -11.90 -2.43 -16.53
N MET A 460 -12.41 -1.28 -16.96
CA MET A 460 -13.85 -0.96 -16.97
C MET A 460 -14.51 -1.24 -18.31
N ILE A 461 -13.77 -1.12 -19.41
CA ILE A 461 -14.29 -1.25 -20.77
C ILE A 461 -13.91 -2.58 -21.40
N TYR A 462 -14.73 -3.02 -22.37
CA TYR A 462 -14.41 -4.20 -23.17
C TYR A 462 -13.49 -3.83 -24.32
N MET A 463 -12.29 -4.40 -24.29
CA MET A 463 -11.23 -4.15 -25.25
C MET A 463 -10.66 -5.48 -25.72
N PRO A 464 -11.23 -6.09 -26.79
CA PRO A 464 -10.78 -7.39 -27.28
C PRO A 464 -9.35 -7.35 -27.83
N GLU A 465 -8.89 -6.20 -28.31
CA GLU A 465 -7.52 -5.97 -28.79
C GLU A 465 -6.45 -6.14 -27.71
N PHE A 466 -6.80 -5.93 -26.42
CA PHE A 466 -5.92 -6.13 -25.26
C PHE A 466 -6.13 -7.47 -24.57
N ARG A 467 -6.76 -8.43 -25.25
CA ARG A 467 -6.92 -9.80 -24.75
C ARG A 467 -6.16 -10.78 -25.66
N ALA A 468 -5.42 -11.68 -25.04
CA ALA A 468 -4.69 -12.73 -25.76
C ALA A 468 -4.27 -13.86 -24.83
N ASN A 469 -4.06 -15.03 -25.39
CA ASN A 469 -3.53 -16.20 -24.68
C ASN A 469 -2.03 -16.06 -24.40
N ARG A 470 -1.32 -15.26 -25.20
CA ARG A 470 0.11 -15.01 -25.06
C ARG A 470 0.39 -13.55 -25.32
N TYR A 471 0.92 -12.86 -24.32
CA TYR A 471 1.32 -11.48 -24.49
C TYR A 471 2.46 -11.08 -23.57
N LEU A 472 3.15 -10.04 -23.98
CA LEU A 472 4.10 -9.28 -23.17
C LEU A 472 3.67 -7.82 -23.20
N GLY A 473 3.36 -7.27 -22.05
CA GLY A 473 3.06 -5.87 -21.83
C GLY A 473 4.22 -5.18 -21.11
N VAL A 474 4.58 -4.00 -21.57
CA VAL A 474 5.59 -3.14 -20.93
C VAL A 474 5.04 -1.74 -20.77
N GLY A 475 5.48 -1.04 -19.73
CA GLY A 475 5.04 0.33 -19.48
C GLY A 475 6.08 1.16 -18.77
N VAL A 476 6.02 2.49 -18.98
CA VAL A 476 6.85 3.49 -18.29
C VAL A 476 5.96 4.59 -17.72
N MET A 477 6.31 5.07 -16.52
CA MET A 477 5.47 5.97 -15.74
C MET A 477 6.29 7.07 -15.06
N PRO A 478 6.80 8.07 -15.82
CA PRO A 478 7.37 9.28 -15.23
C PRO A 478 6.30 10.04 -14.45
N THR A 479 6.67 10.51 -13.26
CA THR A 479 5.79 11.22 -12.34
C THR A 479 6.54 12.42 -11.76
N VAL A 480 5.90 13.59 -11.79
CA VAL A 480 6.42 14.83 -11.22
C VAL A 480 5.48 15.30 -10.11
N ARG A 481 6.03 15.62 -8.95
CA ARG A 481 5.31 16.32 -7.89
C ARG A 481 5.30 17.82 -8.21
N ILE A 482 4.12 18.39 -8.39
CA ILE A 482 3.92 19.82 -8.69
C ILE A 482 3.96 20.64 -7.41
N ILE A 483 3.19 20.21 -6.43
CA ILE A 483 3.15 20.71 -5.04
C ILE A 483 2.91 19.53 -4.11
N ASP A 484 2.90 19.76 -2.82
CA ASP A 484 2.63 18.70 -1.86
C ASP A 484 1.27 18.01 -2.14
N ASN A 485 1.32 16.69 -2.22
CA ASN A 485 0.21 15.80 -2.55
C ASN A 485 -0.37 15.91 -3.96
N LEU A 486 0.10 16.83 -4.82
CA LEU A 486 -0.33 16.97 -6.22
C LEU A 486 0.77 16.50 -7.18
N TYR A 487 0.43 15.54 -8.03
CA TYR A 487 1.36 14.90 -8.97
C TYR A 487 0.80 14.95 -10.39
N ALA A 488 1.68 15.10 -11.37
CA ALA A 488 1.39 14.81 -12.76
C ALA A 488 2.13 13.54 -13.16
N ARG A 489 1.41 12.57 -13.75
CA ARG A 489 1.95 11.30 -14.24
C ARG A 489 1.59 11.11 -15.70
N LEU A 490 2.58 10.76 -16.49
CA LEU A 490 2.37 10.21 -17.83
C LEU A 490 2.64 8.71 -17.75
N SER A 491 1.70 7.90 -18.24
CA SER A 491 1.85 6.44 -18.32
C SER A 491 1.73 6.03 -19.77
N VAL A 492 2.70 5.30 -20.28
CA VAL A 492 2.69 4.79 -21.66
C VAL A 492 2.95 3.30 -21.60
N TYR A 493 2.09 2.54 -22.26
CA TYR A 493 2.15 1.08 -22.28
C TYR A 493 2.11 0.56 -23.71
N ALA A 494 2.82 -0.51 -23.94
CA ALA A 494 2.81 -1.28 -25.16
C ALA A 494 2.54 -2.75 -24.84
N MET A 495 1.70 -3.40 -25.63
CA MET A 495 1.41 -4.83 -25.54
C MET A 495 1.78 -5.48 -26.87
N TRP A 496 2.67 -6.45 -26.83
CA TRP A 496 2.89 -7.40 -27.90
C TRP A 496 2.09 -8.67 -27.61
N ARG A 497 1.33 -9.15 -28.59
CA ARG A 497 0.53 -10.37 -28.46
C ARG A 497 0.74 -11.33 -29.60
N ASP A 498 0.39 -12.60 -29.43
CA ASP A 498 0.38 -13.57 -30.52
C ASP A 498 -0.70 -13.20 -31.54
N LYS A 499 -0.47 -13.66 -32.78
CA LYS A 499 -1.27 -13.32 -33.94
C LYS A 499 -2.56 -14.14 -33.97
N PHE A 500 -3.58 -13.73 -33.21
CA PHE A 500 -4.89 -14.40 -33.24
C PHE A 500 -5.81 -13.81 -34.32
N ALA A 501 -5.82 -12.52 -34.52
CA ALA A 501 -6.39 -11.77 -35.64
C ALA A 501 -5.98 -10.31 -35.53
N GLY A 502 -5.45 -9.71 -36.61
CA GLY A 502 -5.15 -8.27 -36.64
C GLY A 502 -3.73 -7.90 -36.20
N GLU A 503 -3.59 -6.74 -35.58
CA GLU A 503 -2.30 -6.18 -35.20
C GLU A 503 -1.66 -6.92 -34.03
N VAL A 504 -0.33 -7.01 -34.07
CA VAL A 504 0.50 -7.70 -33.07
C VAL A 504 0.87 -6.77 -31.92
N MET A 505 0.89 -5.45 -32.17
CA MET A 505 1.30 -4.43 -31.20
C MET A 505 0.15 -3.46 -30.93
N HIS A 506 -0.16 -3.27 -29.66
CA HIS A 506 -1.16 -2.32 -29.18
C HIS A 506 -0.56 -1.38 -28.16
N TYR A 507 -1.02 -0.15 -28.15
CA TYR A 507 -0.50 0.90 -27.28
C TYR A 507 -1.63 1.56 -26.50
N MET A 508 -1.33 2.00 -25.30
CA MET A 508 -2.19 2.88 -24.51
C MET A 508 -1.37 3.91 -23.77
N SER A 509 -1.93 5.09 -23.58
CA SER A 509 -1.33 6.15 -22.77
C SER A 509 -2.37 6.80 -21.87
N ASP A 510 -1.88 7.33 -20.78
CA ASP A 510 -2.68 8.03 -19.79
C ASP A 510 -1.87 9.20 -19.23
N PHE A 511 -2.45 10.40 -19.26
CA PHE A 511 -1.91 11.55 -18.54
C PHE A 511 -2.85 11.87 -17.38
N SER A 512 -2.34 11.73 -16.17
CA SER A 512 -3.11 11.89 -14.94
C SER A 512 -2.58 13.03 -14.07
N LEU A 513 -3.49 13.91 -13.61
CA LEU A 513 -3.27 14.78 -12.46
C LEU A 513 -3.85 14.08 -11.22
N ILE A 514 -3.02 13.89 -10.19
CA ILE A 514 -3.33 13.07 -9.03
C ILE A 514 -3.11 13.89 -7.77
N TYR A 515 -4.17 14.03 -6.95
CA TYR A 515 -4.09 14.65 -5.64
C TYR A 515 -4.38 13.61 -4.55
N HIS A 516 -3.40 13.36 -3.66
CA HIS A 516 -3.56 12.42 -2.55
C HIS A 516 -4.25 13.11 -1.39
N THR A 517 -5.44 12.61 -1.03
CA THR A 517 -6.15 13.00 0.20
C THR A 517 -6.00 11.92 1.28
N PRO A 518 -6.26 12.22 2.57
CA PRO A 518 -6.23 11.21 3.63
C PRO A 518 -7.20 10.04 3.43
N ILE A 519 -8.28 10.24 2.67
CA ILE A 519 -9.34 9.25 2.44
C ILE A 519 -9.25 8.57 1.06
N GLY A 520 -8.28 8.94 0.24
CA GLY A 520 -8.04 8.33 -1.07
C GLY A 520 -7.56 9.32 -2.13
N PRO A 521 -7.01 8.85 -3.24
CA PRO A 521 -6.56 9.73 -4.32
C PRO A 521 -7.74 10.31 -5.11
N VAL A 522 -7.59 11.57 -5.51
CA VAL A 522 -8.40 12.21 -6.55
C VAL A 522 -7.57 12.21 -7.83
N SER A 523 -8.11 11.77 -8.94
CA SER A 523 -7.41 11.78 -10.22
C SER A 523 -8.27 12.30 -11.36
N LEU A 524 -7.67 13.11 -12.22
CA LEU A 524 -8.20 13.51 -13.52
C LEU A 524 -7.27 12.93 -14.57
N ALA A 525 -7.78 12.04 -15.40
CA ALA A 525 -6.99 11.26 -16.34
C ALA A 525 -7.48 11.44 -17.77
N LEU A 526 -6.57 11.72 -18.69
CA LEU A 526 -6.78 11.72 -20.12
C LEU A 526 -6.13 10.46 -20.71
N THR A 527 -6.96 9.50 -21.07
CA THR A 527 -6.54 8.17 -21.56
C THR A 527 -6.74 8.07 -23.07
N LYS A 528 -5.77 7.52 -23.77
CA LYS A 528 -5.79 7.28 -25.22
C LYS A 528 -5.42 5.85 -25.53
N TYR A 529 -6.29 5.17 -26.29
CA TYR A 529 -6.03 3.86 -26.89
C TYR A 529 -5.93 4.03 -28.39
N ASP A 530 -5.01 3.31 -29.02
CA ASP A 530 -4.73 3.40 -30.45
C ASP A 530 -4.34 4.81 -30.94
N PHE A 531 -3.07 4.97 -31.28
CA PHE A 531 -2.52 6.24 -31.75
C PHE A 531 -2.74 6.51 -33.23
N LYS A 532 -3.29 5.55 -34.00
CA LYS A 532 -3.55 5.69 -35.44
C LYS A 532 -4.81 6.48 -35.74
N SER A 533 -5.74 6.54 -34.80
CA SER A 533 -7.02 7.23 -34.94
C SER A 533 -7.13 8.36 -33.93
N SER A 534 -7.86 9.44 -34.27
CA SER A 534 -8.27 10.47 -33.32
C SER A 534 -9.38 10.01 -32.36
N LYS A 535 -9.95 8.82 -32.59
CA LYS A 535 -10.98 8.19 -31.77
C LYS A 535 -10.37 7.56 -30.51
N ASN A 536 -11.21 7.08 -29.59
CA ASN A 536 -10.81 6.38 -28.35
C ASN A 536 -9.95 7.22 -27.40
N MET A 537 -10.36 8.47 -27.18
CA MET A 537 -9.79 9.35 -26.18
C MET A 537 -10.81 9.63 -25.08
N TYR A 538 -10.45 9.39 -23.84
CA TYR A 538 -11.33 9.41 -22.69
C TYR A 538 -10.81 10.37 -21.63
N LEU A 539 -11.68 11.24 -21.13
CA LEU A 539 -11.42 12.07 -19.96
C LEU A 539 -12.20 11.50 -18.79
N THR A 540 -11.49 11.10 -17.73
CA THR A 540 -12.08 10.47 -16.56
C THR A 540 -11.66 11.17 -15.28
N PHE A 541 -12.61 11.34 -14.38
CA PHE A 541 -12.39 11.78 -13.01
C PHE A 541 -12.67 10.60 -12.07
N ASN A 542 -11.78 10.38 -11.10
CA ASN A 542 -11.97 9.34 -10.08
C ASN A 542 -11.57 9.88 -8.70
N PHE A 543 -12.32 9.49 -7.69
CA PHE A 543 -12.04 9.76 -6.28
C PHE A 543 -12.21 8.50 -5.46
N GLY A 544 -11.18 8.11 -4.73
CA GLY A 544 -11.15 6.93 -3.88
C GLY A 544 -10.38 5.76 -4.49
N TYR A 545 -10.65 4.57 -3.98
CA TYR A 545 -9.98 3.33 -4.39
C TYR A 545 -10.93 2.44 -5.18
N ALA A 546 -10.54 2.11 -6.40
CA ALA A 546 -11.22 1.09 -7.18
C ALA A 546 -10.88 -0.31 -6.65
N ILE A 547 -11.90 -1.06 -6.27
CA ILE A 547 -11.77 -2.37 -5.64
C ILE A 547 -12.21 -3.44 -6.63
N PHE A 548 -11.40 -4.49 -6.78
CA PHE A 548 -11.71 -5.68 -7.59
C PHE A 548 -11.45 -6.94 -6.77
N GLY A 549 -12.35 -7.91 -6.86
CA GLY A 549 -12.16 -9.22 -6.27
C GLY A 549 -11.17 -10.09 -7.03
N ARG A 550 -10.66 -11.12 -6.37
CA ARG A 550 -9.84 -12.17 -6.98
C ARG A 550 -10.71 -12.99 -7.93
N LYS A 551 -10.22 -13.28 -9.13
CA LYS A 551 -10.90 -14.13 -10.11
C LYS A 551 -10.60 -15.60 -9.86
N GLY A 552 -11.56 -16.48 -10.17
CA GLY A 552 -11.39 -17.93 -9.99
C GLY A 552 -10.51 -18.59 -11.05
N LEU A 553 -10.36 -18.00 -12.23
CA LEU A 553 -9.64 -18.56 -13.37
C LEU A 553 -8.29 -17.88 -13.68
N PHE A 554 -8.10 -16.61 -13.30
CA PHE A 554 -6.84 -15.87 -13.46
C PHE A 554 -6.64 -14.90 -12.29
N TYR A 555 -5.41 -14.75 -11.86
CA TYR A 555 -4.99 -13.88 -10.77
C TYR A 555 -4.62 -12.47 -11.24
#